data_e1159c57c0036cf96c7b99f2e6dd103b
#
_entry.id   e1159c57c0036cf96c7b99f2e6dd103b
#
_cell.length_a   1.000
_cell.length_b   1.000
_cell.length_c   1.000
_cell.angle_alpha   90.00
_cell.angle_beta   90.00
_cell.angle_gamma   90.00
#
_symmetry.space_group_name_H-M   'P 1'
#
loop_
_entity.id
_entity.type
_entity.pdbx_description
1 polymer ?
#
loop_
_entity_poly.entity_id
_entity_poly.type
_entity_poly.pdbx_seq_one_letter_code
_entity_poly.pdbx_strand_id
1 'polypeptide(L)'
;YKRQVLINHAIDHLNDEYQLTVERARSEFSSETPIDALRKKVKLTKMSIEELGPVNINAIEQFEELNERYTFLDEQRTDLREAKQTLEQIISEMDQEVKGRFKETFLQVQAHFTTVFQSLFGGGHAKLELTDDDYLSAGVDIIVQPPGKKLQHLSLLSGGERALSAIALLFA
;
A
#
# COMPACT_ATOMS: atom_id res chain seq x y z
N TYR A 1 -49.93 56.93 27.32
CA TYR A 1 -49.81 55.62 28.03
C TYR A 1 -49.33 54.49 27.10
N LYS A 2 -49.98 54.22 25.95
CA LYS A 2 -49.64 53.14 25.05
C LYS A 2 -48.21 53.28 24.44
N ARG A 3 -47.75 54.49 24.13
CA ARG A 3 -46.39 54.69 23.56
C ARG A 3 -45.30 54.42 24.61
N GLN A 4 -45.50 54.74 25.88
CA GLN A 4 -44.54 54.53 26.94
C GLN A 4 -44.36 53.04 27.21
N VAL A 5 -45.45 52.28 27.16
CA VAL A 5 -45.40 50.81 27.34
C VAL A 5 -44.59 50.17 26.17
N LEU A 6 -44.76 50.61 24.95
CA LEU A 6 -44.01 50.12 23.81
C LEU A 6 -42.51 50.49 23.91
N ILE A 7 -42.18 51.65 24.41
CA ILE A 7 -40.79 52.06 24.60
C ILE A 7 -40.14 51.24 25.70
N ASN A 8 -40.81 51.05 26.83
CA ASN A 8 -40.28 50.24 27.92
C ASN A 8 -40.07 48.79 27.47
N HIS A 9 -41.02 48.19 26.79
CA HIS A 9 -40.88 46.87 26.23
C HIS A 9 -39.70 46.74 25.25
N ALA A 10 -39.45 47.76 24.43
CA ALA A 10 -38.31 47.79 23.50
C ALA A 10 -36.97 47.91 24.27
N ILE A 11 -36.94 48.65 25.38
CA ILE A 11 -35.76 48.81 26.25
C ILE A 11 -35.48 47.50 26.95
N ASP A 12 -36.51 46.85 27.52
CA ASP A 12 -36.38 45.54 28.19
C ASP A 12 -35.85 44.49 27.23
N HIS A 13 -36.42 44.43 26.02
CA HIS A 13 -35.95 43.50 24.96
C HIS A 13 -34.49 43.76 24.57
N LEU A 14 -34.05 45.01 24.52
CA LEU A 14 -32.69 45.38 24.19
C LEU A 14 -31.70 44.97 25.28
N ASN A 15 -32.10 45.08 26.54
CA ASN A 15 -31.32 44.67 27.70
C ASN A 15 -31.27 43.15 27.82
N ASP A 16 -32.40 42.46 27.71
CA ASP A 16 -32.52 41.05 28.00
C ASP A 16 -31.92 40.17 26.86
N GLU A 17 -32.20 40.51 25.60
CA GLU A 17 -31.79 39.72 24.47
C GLU A 17 -30.40 40.07 23.92
N TYR A 18 -30.05 41.37 23.96
CA TYR A 18 -28.79 41.88 23.39
C TYR A 18 -27.80 42.39 24.45
N GLN A 19 -28.17 42.43 25.73
CA GLN A 19 -27.34 42.95 26.82
C GLN A 19 -26.80 44.35 26.54
N LEU A 20 -27.57 45.20 25.84
CA LEU A 20 -27.23 46.52 25.41
C LEU A 20 -28.07 47.57 26.12
N THR A 21 -27.41 48.60 26.68
CA THR A 21 -28.11 49.77 27.18
C THR A 21 -28.47 50.68 26.02
N VAL A 22 -29.54 51.51 26.14
CA VAL A 22 -29.99 52.45 25.14
C VAL A 22 -28.90 53.43 24.72
N GLU A 23 -28.08 53.87 25.68
CA GLU A 23 -26.98 54.80 25.44
C GLU A 23 -25.88 54.18 24.62
N ARG A 24 -25.51 52.97 24.94
CA ARG A 24 -24.52 52.18 24.17
C ARG A 24 -25.03 51.86 22.77
N ALA A 25 -26.28 51.47 22.64
CA ALA A 25 -26.90 51.20 21.34
C ALA A 25 -26.91 52.48 20.44
N ARG A 26 -27.13 53.67 21.02
CA ARG A 26 -27.06 54.91 20.26
C ARG A 26 -25.66 55.30 19.82
N SER A 27 -24.65 55.04 20.64
CA SER A 27 -23.26 55.40 20.32
C SER A 27 -22.63 54.45 19.28
N GLU A 28 -22.93 53.18 19.37
CA GLU A 28 -22.30 52.15 18.55
C GLU A 28 -23.07 51.88 17.24
N PHE A 29 -24.40 52.07 17.23
CA PHE A 29 -25.26 51.66 16.10
C PHE A 29 -26.06 52.82 15.51
N SER A 30 -25.42 53.94 15.20
CA SER A 30 -26.08 55.00 14.39
C SER A 30 -26.11 54.57 12.92
N SER A 31 -27.30 54.37 12.38
CA SER A 31 -27.48 53.99 10.96
C SER A 31 -28.25 55.07 10.20
N GLU A 32 -27.72 55.50 9.08
CA GLU A 32 -28.41 56.34 8.11
C GLU A 32 -29.47 55.58 7.30
N THR A 33 -29.52 54.27 7.46
CA THR A 33 -30.39 53.36 6.69
C THR A 33 -31.83 53.45 7.23
N PRO A 34 -32.86 53.54 6.36
CA PRO A 34 -34.26 53.53 6.79
C PRO A 34 -34.60 52.25 7.59
N ILE A 35 -35.33 52.44 8.69
CA ILE A 35 -35.68 51.34 9.63
C ILE A 35 -36.38 50.17 8.91
N ASP A 36 -37.22 50.47 7.91
CA ASP A 36 -37.92 49.42 7.14
C ASP A 36 -36.98 48.56 6.27
N ALA A 37 -35.91 49.18 5.75
CA ALA A 37 -34.88 48.45 5.02
C ALA A 37 -34.07 47.54 5.95
N LEU A 38 -33.73 48.04 7.15
CA LEU A 38 -33.05 47.24 8.18
C LEU A 38 -33.92 46.07 8.67
N ARG A 39 -35.23 46.29 8.89
CA ARG A 39 -36.17 45.23 9.26
C ARG A 39 -36.26 44.14 8.19
N LYS A 40 -36.31 44.51 6.91
CA LYS A 40 -36.29 43.53 5.79
C LYS A 40 -35.01 42.75 5.78
N LYS A 41 -33.85 43.39 5.94
CA LYS A 41 -32.54 42.75 5.98
C LYS A 41 -32.43 41.78 7.14
N VAL A 42 -32.84 42.17 8.36
CA VAL A 42 -32.84 41.26 9.53
C VAL A 42 -33.74 40.07 9.30
N LYS A 43 -34.95 40.26 8.77
CA LYS A 43 -35.88 39.19 8.47
C LYS A 43 -35.28 38.19 7.46
N LEU A 44 -34.69 38.69 6.36
CA LEU A 44 -34.04 37.83 5.36
C LEU A 44 -32.85 37.07 5.94
N THR A 45 -32.01 37.76 6.73
CA THR A 45 -30.87 37.10 7.38
C THR A 45 -31.30 36.01 8.36
N LYS A 46 -32.36 36.25 9.17
CA LYS A 46 -32.93 35.23 10.06
C LYS A 46 -33.45 34.02 9.27
N MET A 47 -34.18 34.24 8.19
CA MET A 47 -34.67 33.16 7.32
C MET A 47 -33.49 32.36 6.73
N SER A 48 -32.46 33.04 6.25
CA SER A 48 -31.26 32.34 5.73
C SER A 48 -30.52 31.52 6.81
N ILE A 49 -30.45 32.01 8.06
CA ILE A 49 -29.88 31.25 9.18
C ILE A 49 -30.74 30.04 9.52
N GLU A 50 -32.06 30.19 9.51
CA GLU A 50 -33.01 29.08 9.75
C GLU A 50 -32.92 28.00 8.65
N GLU A 51 -32.75 28.41 7.38
CA GLU A 51 -32.55 27.49 6.25
C GLU A 51 -31.24 26.72 6.33
N LEU A 52 -30.15 27.31 6.89
CA LEU A 52 -28.87 26.62 7.09
C LEU A 52 -28.95 25.49 8.12
N GLY A 53 -29.96 25.53 9.02
CA GLY A 53 -30.12 24.53 10.08
C GLY A 53 -28.97 24.54 11.11
N PRO A 54 -28.78 23.45 11.84
CA PRO A 54 -27.72 23.36 12.84
C PRO A 54 -26.34 23.31 12.16
N VAL A 55 -25.60 24.40 12.22
CA VAL A 55 -24.24 24.50 11.68
C VAL A 55 -23.23 24.07 12.73
N ASN A 56 -22.38 23.12 12.41
CA ASN A 56 -21.26 22.74 13.27
C ASN A 56 -20.14 23.79 13.15
N ILE A 57 -20.03 24.67 14.13
CA ILE A 57 -19.03 25.76 14.14
C ILE A 57 -17.60 25.18 14.21
N ASN A 58 -17.44 24.03 14.84
CA ASN A 58 -16.14 23.37 15.00
C ASN A 58 -15.73 22.56 13.74
N ALA A 59 -16.59 22.51 12.71
CA ALA A 59 -16.30 21.73 11.50
C ALA A 59 -15.05 22.21 10.76
N ILE A 60 -14.73 23.50 10.81
CA ILE A 60 -13.55 24.07 10.15
C ILE A 60 -12.29 23.56 10.84
N GLU A 61 -12.22 23.66 12.17
CA GLU A 61 -11.09 23.23 12.98
C GLU A 61 -10.89 21.70 12.88
N GLN A 62 -11.99 20.95 12.97
CA GLN A 62 -11.97 19.49 12.78
C GLN A 62 -11.53 19.09 11.37
N PHE A 63 -11.92 19.84 10.35
CA PHE A 63 -11.48 19.59 8.98
C PHE A 63 -9.98 19.84 8.81
N GLU A 64 -9.43 20.91 9.37
CA GLU A 64 -8.00 21.21 9.30
C GLU A 64 -7.18 20.10 9.94
N GLU A 65 -7.52 19.66 11.16
CA GLU A 65 -6.86 18.56 11.86
C GLU A 65 -6.93 17.25 11.08
N LEU A 66 -8.12 16.90 10.56
CA LEU A 66 -8.30 15.70 9.75
C LEU A 66 -7.56 15.77 8.43
N ASN A 67 -7.51 16.94 7.81
CA ASN A 67 -6.84 17.14 6.54
C ASN A 67 -5.31 17.04 6.68
N GLU A 68 -4.73 17.59 7.74
CA GLU A 68 -3.30 17.41 8.05
C GLU A 68 -2.96 15.92 8.23
N ARG A 69 -3.75 15.23 9.02
CA ARG A 69 -3.57 13.79 9.24
C ARG A 69 -3.74 12.98 7.95
N TYR A 70 -4.73 13.32 7.14
CA TYR A 70 -4.96 12.68 5.85
C TYR A 70 -3.77 12.88 4.91
N THR A 71 -3.27 14.11 4.79
CA THR A 71 -2.12 14.44 3.93
C THR A 71 -0.89 13.64 4.36
N PHE A 72 -0.58 13.63 5.65
CA PHE A 72 0.52 12.83 6.19
C PHE A 72 0.38 11.33 5.87
N LEU A 73 -0.79 10.76 6.08
CA LEU A 73 -1.02 9.34 5.79
C LEU A 73 -0.99 9.02 4.29
N ASP A 74 -1.42 9.95 3.45
CA ASP A 74 -1.38 9.78 2.00
C ASP A 74 0.05 9.81 1.45
N GLU A 75 0.90 10.70 1.98
CA GLU A 75 2.33 10.72 1.70
C GLU A 75 3.00 9.41 2.12
N GLN A 76 2.79 8.96 3.36
CA GLN A 76 3.32 7.68 3.85
C GLN A 76 2.85 6.48 3.02
N ARG A 77 1.60 6.49 2.60
CA ARG A 77 1.05 5.45 1.72
C ARG A 77 1.75 5.44 0.36
N THR A 78 2.04 6.61 -0.17
CA THR A 78 2.73 6.76 -1.47
C THR A 78 4.15 6.24 -1.38
N ASP A 79 4.91 6.66 -0.37
CA ASP A 79 6.28 6.21 -0.13
C ASP A 79 6.36 4.68 0.02
N LEU A 80 5.44 4.09 0.80
CA LEU A 80 5.38 2.63 0.97
C LEU A 80 5.05 1.89 -0.33
N ARG A 81 4.20 2.45 -1.17
CA ARG A 81 3.89 1.85 -2.48
C ARG A 81 5.07 1.89 -3.43
N GLU A 82 5.79 3.00 -3.47
CA GLU A 82 7.00 3.14 -4.27
C GLU A 82 8.10 2.20 -3.80
N ALA A 83 8.32 2.11 -2.48
CA ALA A 83 9.26 1.17 -1.91
C ALA A 83 8.89 -0.29 -2.23
N LYS A 84 7.62 -0.66 -2.11
CA LYS A 84 7.11 -1.98 -2.49
C LYS A 84 7.39 -2.28 -3.97
N GLN A 85 7.06 -1.35 -4.86
CA GLN A 85 7.27 -1.53 -6.30
C GLN A 85 8.76 -1.71 -6.64
N THR A 86 9.63 -0.92 -6.00
CA THR A 86 11.08 -1.06 -6.16
C THR A 86 11.57 -2.44 -5.71
N LEU A 87 11.09 -2.92 -4.57
CA LEU A 87 11.45 -4.26 -4.09
C LEU A 87 10.94 -5.37 -5.02
N GLU A 88 9.73 -5.28 -5.53
CA GLU A 88 9.18 -6.25 -6.48
C GLU A 88 9.98 -6.28 -7.78
N GLN A 89 10.44 -5.10 -8.25
CA GLN A 89 11.30 -5.02 -9.42
C GLN A 89 12.66 -5.69 -9.17
N ILE A 90 13.32 -5.39 -8.05
CA ILE A 90 14.60 -5.99 -7.67
C ILE A 90 14.47 -7.51 -7.58
N ILE A 91 13.42 -8.02 -6.95
CA ILE A 91 13.16 -9.47 -6.85
C ILE A 91 13.04 -10.07 -8.27
N SER A 92 12.27 -9.44 -9.16
CA SER A 92 12.11 -9.92 -10.53
C SER A 92 13.42 -9.94 -11.31
N GLU A 93 14.25 -8.91 -11.15
CA GLU A 93 15.58 -8.84 -11.77
C GLU A 93 16.51 -9.94 -11.23
N MET A 94 16.52 -10.14 -9.91
CA MET A 94 17.29 -11.22 -9.27
C MET A 94 16.82 -12.62 -9.74
N ASP A 95 15.53 -12.85 -9.82
CA ASP A 95 14.99 -14.13 -10.30
C ASP A 95 15.42 -14.41 -11.75
N GLN A 96 15.41 -13.39 -12.61
CA GLN A 96 15.88 -13.54 -13.99
C GLN A 96 17.38 -13.86 -14.06
N GLU A 97 18.19 -13.17 -13.26
CA GLU A 97 19.63 -13.40 -13.18
C GLU A 97 19.92 -14.81 -12.69
N VAL A 98 19.26 -15.25 -11.61
CA VAL A 98 19.41 -16.60 -11.05
C VAL A 98 18.98 -17.66 -12.06
N LYS A 99 17.83 -17.48 -12.72
CA LYS A 99 17.36 -18.39 -13.78
C LYS A 99 18.38 -18.51 -14.91
N GLY A 100 18.92 -17.38 -15.37
CA GLY A 100 19.91 -17.36 -16.43
C GLY A 100 21.17 -18.12 -16.07
N ARG A 101 21.78 -17.79 -14.92
CA ARG A 101 23.01 -18.45 -14.44
C ARG A 101 22.80 -19.91 -14.13
N PHE A 102 21.69 -20.25 -13.49
CA PHE A 102 21.38 -21.65 -13.18
C PHE A 102 21.25 -22.48 -14.46
N LYS A 103 20.49 -21.97 -15.45
CA LYS A 103 20.31 -22.65 -16.74
C LYS A 103 21.64 -22.92 -17.43
N GLU A 104 22.48 -21.90 -17.53
CA GLU A 104 23.80 -22.02 -18.16
C GLU A 104 24.67 -23.05 -17.45
N THR A 105 24.79 -22.94 -16.13
CA THR A 105 25.58 -23.88 -15.33
C THR A 105 25.01 -25.28 -15.40
N PHE A 106 23.69 -25.44 -15.31
CA PHE A 106 23.03 -26.74 -15.40
C PHE A 106 23.33 -27.44 -16.73
N LEU A 107 23.27 -26.74 -17.83
CA LEU A 107 23.58 -27.30 -19.16
C LEU A 107 25.06 -27.74 -19.28
N GLN A 108 25.97 -26.94 -18.71
CA GLN A 108 27.40 -27.29 -18.68
C GLN A 108 27.65 -28.52 -17.84
N VAL A 109 27.12 -28.59 -16.62
CA VAL A 109 27.25 -29.77 -15.74
C VAL A 109 26.59 -30.98 -16.39
N GLN A 110 25.41 -30.87 -17.00
CA GLN A 110 24.73 -31.95 -17.68
C GLN A 110 25.60 -32.55 -18.81
N ALA A 111 26.24 -31.69 -19.59
CA ALA A 111 27.12 -32.14 -20.70
C ALA A 111 28.37 -32.85 -20.17
N HIS A 112 28.99 -32.34 -19.11
CA HIS A 112 30.20 -32.93 -18.51
C HIS A 112 29.90 -34.17 -17.69
N PHE A 113 28.76 -34.26 -17.02
CA PHE A 113 28.39 -35.35 -16.13
C PHE A 113 28.43 -36.71 -16.86
N THR A 114 27.89 -36.80 -18.06
CA THR A 114 27.93 -38.06 -18.84
C THR A 114 29.36 -38.50 -19.12
N THR A 115 30.26 -37.60 -19.46
CA THR A 115 31.65 -37.89 -19.79
C THR A 115 32.43 -38.35 -18.56
N VAL A 116 32.29 -37.61 -17.45
CA VAL A 116 32.95 -37.98 -16.18
C VAL A 116 32.41 -39.30 -15.63
N PHE A 117 31.11 -39.53 -15.72
CA PHE A 117 30.48 -40.79 -15.32
C PHE A 117 31.05 -41.98 -16.10
N GLN A 118 31.12 -41.88 -17.42
CA GLN A 118 31.68 -42.91 -18.27
C GLN A 118 33.16 -43.22 -17.95
N SER A 119 33.92 -42.18 -17.65
CA SER A 119 35.32 -42.32 -17.27
C SER A 119 35.49 -43.05 -15.94
N LEU A 120 34.65 -42.80 -14.96
CA LEU A 120 34.71 -43.40 -13.62
C LEU A 120 34.18 -44.85 -13.59
N PHE A 121 33.11 -45.13 -14.35
CA PHE A 121 32.47 -46.45 -14.37
C PHE A 121 33.00 -47.40 -15.47
N GLY A 122 33.84 -46.86 -16.37
CA GLY A 122 34.30 -47.64 -17.53
C GLY A 122 33.22 -47.81 -18.59
N GLY A 123 32.23 -46.93 -18.64
CA GLY A 123 31.09 -46.94 -19.59
C GLY A 123 29.78 -46.59 -18.91
N GLY A 124 28.68 -46.86 -19.61
CA GLY A 124 27.34 -46.54 -19.14
C GLY A 124 26.84 -45.16 -19.60
N HIS A 125 25.71 -44.73 -19.02
CA HIS A 125 25.09 -43.43 -19.31
C HIS A 125 24.68 -42.69 -18.02
N ALA A 126 24.76 -41.40 -18.03
CA ALA A 126 24.28 -40.56 -16.96
C ALA A 126 23.65 -39.31 -17.52
N LYS A 127 22.55 -38.86 -16.93
CA LYS A 127 21.88 -37.60 -17.29
C LYS A 127 21.30 -36.93 -16.06
N LEU A 128 21.19 -35.61 -16.15
CA LEU A 128 20.47 -34.80 -15.21
C LEU A 128 19.15 -34.31 -15.87
N GLU A 129 18.07 -34.44 -15.15
CA GLU A 129 16.76 -33.91 -15.60
C GLU A 129 16.20 -33.00 -14.56
N LEU A 130 15.48 -31.94 -15.00
CA LEU A 130 14.72 -31.07 -14.13
C LEU A 130 13.36 -31.69 -13.87
N THR A 131 12.87 -31.59 -12.66
CA THR A 131 11.54 -32.09 -12.29
C THR A 131 10.41 -31.18 -12.77
N ASP A 132 10.72 -29.90 -13.11
CA ASP A 132 9.77 -28.89 -13.56
C ASP A 132 10.47 -27.95 -14.57
N ASP A 133 9.67 -27.20 -15.33
CA ASP A 133 10.16 -26.21 -16.30
C ASP A 133 10.64 -24.91 -15.64
N ASP A 134 10.25 -24.63 -14.41
CA ASP A 134 10.68 -23.43 -13.68
C ASP A 134 11.99 -23.66 -12.92
N TYR A 135 13.07 -23.12 -13.45
CA TYR A 135 14.43 -23.25 -12.90
C TYR A 135 14.61 -22.76 -11.45
N LEU A 136 13.70 -21.97 -10.90
CA LEU A 136 13.78 -21.52 -9.51
C LEU A 136 13.21 -22.54 -8.53
N SER A 137 12.23 -23.32 -8.93
CA SER A 137 11.52 -24.27 -8.10
C SER A 137 11.79 -25.74 -8.46
N ALA A 138 12.34 -25.97 -9.65
CA ALA A 138 12.62 -27.32 -10.13
C ALA A 138 13.65 -28.04 -9.27
N GLY A 139 13.35 -29.28 -8.95
CA GLY A 139 14.36 -30.23 -8.45
C GLY A 139 15.22 -30.76 -9.58
N VAL A 140 16.36 -31.37 -9.24
CA VAL A 140 17.26 -32.05 -10.20
C VAL A 140 17.24 -33.54 -9.93
N ASP A 141 16.73 -34.30 -10.91
CA ASP A 141 16.78 -35.75 -10.90
C ASP A 141 18.06 -36.26 -11.55
N ILE A 142 18.73 -37.16 -10.85
CA ILE A 142 19.95 -37.83 -11.32
C ILE A 142 19.58 -39.22 -11.79
N ILE A 143 19.67 -39.44 -13.08
CA ILE A 143 19.35 -40.73 -13.72
C ILE A 143 20.61 -41.28 -14.32
N VAL A 144 20.95 -42.50 -13.93
CA VAL A 144 22.20 -43.16 -14.29
C VAL A 144 21.99 -44.61 -14.71
N GLN A 145 22.87 -45.10 -15.58
CA GLN A 145 22.92 -46.48 -16.06
C GLN A 145 24.34 -46.96 -16.00
N PRO A 146 24.76 -47.60 -14.88
CA PRO A 146 26.05 -48.26 -14.82
C PRO A 146 26.17 -49.42 -15.85
N PRO A 147 27.37 -49.79 -16.27
CA PRO A 147 27.57 -50.89 -17.23
C PRO A 147 26.87 -52.20 -16.76
N GLY A 148 26.09 -52.78 -17.67
CA GLY A 148 25.36 -54.03 -17.41
C GLY A 148 24.06 -53.88 -16.63
N LYS A 149 23.64 -52.64 -16.29
CA LYS A 149 22.38 -52.33 -15.60
C LYS A 149 21.40 -51.51 -16.46
N LYS A 150 20.15 -51.44 -16.02
CA LYS A 150 19.14 -50.58 -16.66
C LYS A 150 19.26 -49.17 -16.13
N LEU A 151 18.73 -48.23 -16.91
CA LEU A 151 18.60 -46.83 -16.51
C LEU A 151 17.71 -46.71 -15.27
N GLN A 152 18.17 -46.03 -14.24
CA GLN A 152 17.45 -45.88 -12.96
C GLN A 152 17.87 -44.65 -12.20
N HIS A 153 17.02 -44.21 -11.29
CA HIS A 153 17.33 -43.07 -10.40
C HIS A 153 18.48 -43.44 -9.43
N LEU A 154 19.24 -42.42 -9.06
CA LEU A 154 20.37 -42.55 -8.13
C LEU A 154 20.02 -43.31 -6.82
N SER A 155 18.78 -43.10 -6.33
CA SER A 155 18.26 -43.74 -5.11
C SER A 155 18.20 -45.26 -5.16
N LEU A 156 18.11 -45.85 -6.34
CA LEU A 156 17.97 -47.28 -6.60
C LEU A 156 19.33 -48.01 -6.75
N LEU A 157 20.43 -47.28 -6.72
CA LEU A 157 21.77 -47.81 -6.82
C LEU A 157 22.29 -48.42 -5.49
N SER A 158 23.27 -49.31 -5.60
CA SER A 158 24.04 -49.77 -4.44
C SER A 158 24.81 -48.59 -3.79
N GLY A 159 25.20 -48.74 -2.53
CA GLY A 159 25.89 -47.67 -1.81
C GLY A 159 27.19 -47.21 -2.47
N GLY A 160 28.00 -48.14 -3.01
CA GLY A 160 29.24 -47.83 -3.73
C GLY A 160 28.98 -47.11 -5.08
N GLU A 161 28.01 -47.56 -5.85
CA GLU A 161 27.64 -46.94 -7.11
C GLU A 161 27.04 -45.54 -6.90
N ARG A 162 26.27 -45.37 -5.83
CA ARG A 162 25.73 -44.04 -5.45
C ARG A 162 26.85 -43.06 -5.09
N ALA A 163 27.81 -43.51 -4.29
CA ALA A 163 28.95 -42.70 -3.93
C ALA A 163 29.79 -42.31 -5.16
N LEU A 164 30.06 -43.28 -6.06
CA LEU A 164 30.81 -43.00 -7.28
C LEU A 164 30.07 -42.08 -8.25
N SER A 165 28.74 -42.21 -8.35
CA SER A 165 27.90 -41.27 -9.16
C SER A 165 27.89 -39.88 -8.57
N ALA A 166 27.86 -39.74 -7.24
CA ALA A 166 27.96 -38.44 -6.58
C ALA A 166 29.33 -37.78 -6.81
N ILE A 167 30.41 -38.59 -6.80
CA ILE A 167 31.75 -38.12 -7.15
C ILE A 167 31.80 -37.67 -8.61
N ALA A 168 31.19 -38.43 -9.53
CA ALA A 168 31.11 -38.07 -10.93
C ALA A 168 30.40 -36.71 -11.14
N LEU A 169 29.35 -36.45 -10.37
CA LEU A 169 28.64 -35.15 -10.42
C LEU A 169 29.49 -33.99 -9.85
N LEU A 170 30.29 -34.28 -8.80
CA LEU A 170 31.16 -33.25 -8.21
C LEU A 170 32.27 -32.79 -9.16
N PHE A 171 32.71 -33.64 -10.07
CA PHE A 171 33.75 -33.37 -11.05
C PHE A 171 33.20 -33.01 -12.45
N ALA A 172 31.89 -32.94 -12.60
CA ALA A 172 31.24 -32.52 -13.83
C ALA A 172 31.16 -31.01 -13.97
#